data_9adb1da9e64be7ad718375c5ba94d3ba
#
_entry.id   9adb1da9e64be7ad718375c5ba94d3ba
#
_cell.length_a   1.000
_cell.length_b   1.000
_cell.length_c   1.000
_cell.angle_alpha   90.00
_cell.angle_beta   90.00
_cell.angle_gamma   90.00
#
_symmetry.space_group_name_H-M   'P 1'
#
loop_
_entity.id
_entity.type
_entity.pdbx_description
1 polymer ?
#
loop_
_entity_poly.entity_id
_entity_poly.type
_entity_poly.pdbx_seq_one_letter_code
_entity_poly.pdbx_strand_id
1 'polypeptide(L)'
;MTIAARTGSNSLGGVDGLDLDHGVSLLAGRMCADVSVVQRHKKHSAQLSCVQSCCASNILPVVHDQTLDLDNQFCFSLYRASRAVTRAYRPLLEGIGLTYPQYLAMLVLWHAEGPVGVNDIGTRLHLDSGTLTPLLRRLEDAGFITRAWSNDDERRRIISLTDGGRSLRHQAAGLPERMLAPYPTPPQELAQVKAFLDDLATQLE
;
A
#
# COMPACT_ATOMS: atom_id res chain seq x y z
N MET A 1 -35.97 -50.83 1.69
CA MET A 1 -36.88 -50.00 0.88
C MET A 1 -36.03 -49.20 -0.07
N THR A 2 -36.06 -49.57 -1.31
CA THR A 2 -35.23 -49.22 -2.47
C THR A 2 -35.83 -47.99 -3.17
N ILE A 3 -35.10 -46.96 -3.50
CA ILE A 3 -35.38 -46.01 -4.60
C ILE A 3 -34.05 -45.39 -5.01
N ALA A 4 -33.46 -45.87 -6.04
CA ALA A 4 -33.44 -45.53 -7.49
C ALA A 4 -32.63 -44.26 -7.81
N ALA A 5 -31.55 -44.54 -8.53
CA ALA A 5 -30.67 -43.61 -9.24
C ALA A 5 -31.40 -42.80 -10.32
N ARG A 6 -30.94 -41.58 -10.55
CA ARG A 6 -31.14 -40.90 -11.85
C ARG A 6 -29.84 -40.24 -12.28
N THR A 7 -29.24 -40.87 -13.24
CA THR A 7 -28.20 -40.38 -14.13
C THR A 7 -28.75 -39.28 -15.02
N GLY A 8 -28.06 -38.18 -15.07
CA GLY A 8 -28.24 -37.08 -16.04
C GLY A 8 -26.90 -36.68 -16.59
N SER A 9 -26.54 -37.27 -17.72
CA SER A 9 -25.44 -36.85 -18.57
C SER A 9 -25.76 -35.48 -19.19
N ASN A 10 -24.84 -34.53 -19.09
CA ASN A 10 -24.84 -33.43 -20.05
C ASN A 10 -23.41 -33.09 -20.47
N SER A 11 -23.31 -33.07 -21.77
CA SER A 11 -22.21 -32.95 -22.68
C SER A 11 -21.25 -31.81 -22.47
N LEU A 12 -20.00 -32.10 -22.74
CA LEU A 12 -18.87 -31.27 -23.08
C LEU A 12 -19.24 -30.14 -24.07
N GLY A 13 -19.00 -28.92 -23.67
CA GLY A 13 -18.83 -27.77 -24.55
C GLY A 13 -17.45 -27.16 -24.27
N GLY A 14 -16.55 -27.35 -25.22
CA GLY A 14 -15.23 -26.76 -25.21
C GLY A 14 -15.34 -25.24 -25.23
N VAL A 15 -14.51 -24.59 -24.44
CA VAL A 15 -14.21 -23.15 -24.55
C VAL A 15 -12.74 -23.04 -24.91
N ASP A 16 -12.54 -22.86 -26.21
CA ASP A 16 -11.26 -22.46 -26.79
C ASP A 16 -10.85 -21.09 -26.32
N GLY A 17 -9.53 -20.95 -26.08
CA GLY A 17 -8.73 -19.74 -26.28
C GLY A 17 -9.25 -18.43 -25.70
N LEU A 18 -8.95 -18.14 -24.42
CA LEU A 18 -8.96 -16.76 -23.93
C LEU A 18 -7.62 -16.10 -24.26
N ASP A 19 -7.68 -15.29 -25.31
CA ASP A 19 -6.64 -14.41 -25.81
C ASP A 19 -6.26 -13.38 -24.73
N LEU A 20 -5.06 -13.51 -24.16
CA LEU A 20 -4.54 -12.65 -23.09
C LEU A 20 -4.15 -11.24 -23.57
N ASP A 21 -4.22 -10.98 -24.88
CA ASP A 21 -3.80 -9.67 -25.45
C ASP A 21 -4.88 -8.58 -25.39
N HIS A 22 -6.15 -8.90 -25.13
CA HIS A 22 -7.21 -7.88 -25.09
C HIS A 22 -7.40 -7.20 -23.72
N GLY A 23 -6.84 -7.75 -22.65
CA GLY A 23 -6.96 -7.18 -21.29
C GLY A 23 -6.12 -5.91 -21.06
N VAL A 24 -4.96 -5.84 -21.68
CA VAL A 24 -4.02 -4.73 -21.46
C VAL A 24 -4.43 -3.48 -22.25
N SER A 25 -5.07 -3.67 -23.41
CA SER A 25 -5.50 -2.53 -24.27
C SER A 25 -6.70 -1.78 -23.71
N LEU A 26 -7.58 -2.44 -22.94
CA LEU A 26 -8.78 -1.81 -22.36
C LEU A 26 -8.47 -0.96 -21.12
N LEU A 27 -7.41 -1.28 -20.38
CA LEU A 27 -6.96 -0.49 -19.24
C LEU A 27 -6.24 0.80 -19.67
N ALA A 28 -5.48 0.74 -20.77
CA ALA A 28 -4.83 1.93 -21.34
C ALA A 28 -5.83 2.94 -21.88
N GLY A 29 -6.94 2.48 -22.46
CA GLY A 29 -7.99 3.35 -23.04
C GLY A 29 -8.85 4.07 -22.00
N ARG A 30 -9.02 3.51 -20.79
CA ARG A 30 -9.79 4.14 -19.71
C ARG A 30 -9.01 5.16 -18.88
N MET A 31 -7.69 4.99 -18.77
CA MET A 31 -6.86 5.99 -18.09
C MET A 31 -6.68 7.30 -18.85
N CYS A 32 -6.88 7.32 -20.18
CA CYS A 32 -6.81 8.55 -20.97
C CYS A 32 -8.12 9.36 -20.99
N ALA A 33 -9.27 8.80 -20.59
CA ALA A 33 -10.56 9.48 -20.66
C ALA A 33 -10.87 10.38 -19.45
N ASP A 34 -10.26 10.15 -18.28
CA ASP A 34 -10.56 10.87 -17.04
C ASP A 34 -9.58 11.98 -16.65
N VAL A 35 -8.55 12.23 -17.46
CA VAL A 35 -7.63 13.37 -17.22
C VAL A 35 -8.30 14.73 -17.48
N SER A 36 -9.49 14.75 -18.11
CA SER A 36 -10.22 15.99 -18.40
C SER A 36 -10.94 16.63 -17.21
N VAL A 37 -11.02 15.96 -16.05
CA VAL A 37 -11.75 16.48 -14.87
C VAL A 37 -10.86 17.31 -13.93
N VAL A 38 -9.55 17.22 -14.02
CA VAL A 38 -8.62 17.95 -13.12
C VAL A 38 -8.25 19.36 -13.64
N GLN A 39 -8.63 19.71 -14.87
CA GLN A 39 -8.24 21.01 -15.45
C GLN A 39 -9.25 22.15 -15.23
N ARG A 40 -10.08 22.12 -14.19
CA ARG A 40 -11.10 23.17 -13.99
C ARG A 40 -10.74 24.22 -12.92
N HIS A 41 -9.47 24.56 -12.75
CA HIS A 41 -9.07 25.77 -12.01
C HIS A 41 -7.75 26.36 -12.52
N LYS A 42 -7.78 27.00 -13.69
CA LYS A 42 -6.92 28.17 -14.00
C LYS A 42 -7.51 28.90 -15.20
N LYS A 43 -8.39 29.85 -14.91
CA LYS A 43 -8.65 30.96 -15.81
C LYS A 43 -7.50 31.96 -15.70
N HIS A 44 -6.71 32.08 -16.71
CA HIS A 44 -6.20 33.36 -17.21
C HIS A 44 -5.77 33.15 -18.66
N SER A 45 -6.66 33.60 -19.53
CA SER A 45 -6.43 33.84 -20.95
C SER A 45 -5.62 35.10 -21.11
N ALA A 46 -4.75 35.13 -22.06
CA ALA A 46 -4.63 36.15 -23.09
C ALA A 46 -3.17 36.32 -23.55
N GLN A 47 -3.07 36.39 -24.85
CA GLN A 47 -2.01 37.02 -25.63
C GLN A 47 -0.82 36.18 -26.00
N LEU A 48 -1.05 35.36 -27.01
CA LEU A 48 -0.06 34.94 -27.98
C LEU A 48 -0.31 35.76 -29.27
N SER A 49 0.35 36.89 -29.37
CA SER A 49 0.72 37.45 -30.66
C SER A 49 1.76 38.54 -30.49
N CYS A 50 2.77 38.48 -31.32
CA CYS A 50 3.82 39.48 -31.47
C CYS A 50 5.10 39.24 -30.63
N VAL A 51 5.99 38.35 -31.08
CA VAL A 51 7.44 38.62 -31.08
C VAL A 51 8.08 37.76 -32.19
N GLN A 52 7.94 38.19 -33.40
CA GLN A 52 8.87 37.89 -34.47
C GLN A 52 9.56 39.22 -34.78
N SER A 53 10.72 39.41 -34.20
CA SER A 53 11.87 40.13 -34.74
C SER A 53 12.83 40.59 -33.66
N CYS A 54 14.10 40.35 -33.88
CA CYS A 54 15.29 40.94 -33.22
C CYS A 54 15.68 40.37 -31.86
N CYS A 55 16.65 39.54 -31.92
CA CYS A 55 17.98 39.60 -31.30
C CYS A 55 18.58 38.22 -31.21
N ALA A 56 19.61 37.98 -32.00
CA ALA A 56 20.49 36.81 -31.88
C ALA A 56 21.21 36.88 -30.53
N SER A 57 20.59 36.29 -29.53
CA SER A 57 21.24 35.89 -28.29
C SER A 57 21.12 34.37 -28.23
N ASN A 58 22.25 33.69 -28.18
CA ASN A 58 22.36 32.25 -27.97
C ASN A 58 21.73 31.84 -26.60
N ILE A 59 20.45 32.00 -26.45
CA ILE A 59 19.69 31.34 -25.40
C ILE A 59 19.36 29.97 -25.97
N LEU A 60 20.20 28.97 -25.64
CA LEU A 60 19.84 27.58 -25.83
C LEU A 60 18.41 27.41 -25.28
N PRO A 61 17.48 26.83 -26.05
CA PRO A 61 16.18 26.52 -25.53
C PRO A 61 16.43 25.65 -24.28
N VAL A 62 15.97 26.11 -23.13
CA VAL A 62 15.88 25.26 -21.94
C VAL A 62 14.89 24.18 -22.34
N VAL A 63 15.40 23.06 -22.80
CA VAL A 63 14.61 21.84 -22.96
C VAL A 63 14.20 21.48 -21.54
N HIS A 64 12.99 21.88 -21.15
CA HIS A 64 12.36 21.33 -19.96
C HIS A 64 12.28 19.83 -20.20
N ASP A 65 13.24 19.11 -19.66
CA ASP A 65 13.21 17.66 -19.66
C ASP A 65 12.02 17.23 -18.76
N GLN A 66 10.89 17.00 -19.42
CA GLN A 66 9.66 16.57 -18.73
C GLN A 66 9.85 15.28 -17.91
N THR A 67 10.94 14.54 -18.21
CA THR A 67 11.28 13.34 -17.46
C THR A 67 11.83 13.64 -16.07
N LEU A 68 12.37 14.85 -15.84
CA LEU A 68 12.87 15.31 -14.54
C LEU A 68 11.87 16.22 -13.80
N ASP A 69 10.69 16.44 -14.36
CA ASP A 69 9.62 17.17 -13.67
C ASP A 69 9.03 16.31 -12.56
N LEU A 70 8.97 16.85 -11.34
CA LEU A 70 8.47 16.17 -10.16
C LEU A 70 7.01 15.70 -10.32
N ASP A 71 6.19 16.52 -10.95
CA ASP A 71 4.76 16.21 -11.13
C ASP A 71 4.52 15.03 -12.09
N ASN A 72 5.51 14.72 -12.93
CA ASN A 72 5.49 13.58 -13.85
C ASN A 72 6.11 12.30 -13.26
N GLN A 73 6.65 12.36 -12.02
CA GLN A 73 7.27 11.20 -11.38
C GLN A 73 6.22 10.29 -10.74
N PHE A 74 6.07 9.06 -11.26
CA PHE A 74 5.24 8.02 -10.65
C PHE A 74 5.64 7.75 -9.19
N CYS A 75 6.95 7.60 -8.94
CA CYS A 75 7.48 7.35 -7.59
C CYS A 75 7.13 8.46 -6.59
N PHE A 76 7.02 9.71 -7.06
CA PHE A 76 6.61 10.82 -6.22
C PHE A 76 5.12 10.71 -5.81
N SER A 77 4.26 10.29 -6.72
CA SER A 77 2.85 10.02 -6.42
C SER A 77 2.71 8.93 -5.36
N LEU A 78 3.48 7.85 -5.47
CA LEU A 78 3.51 6.77 -4.49
C LEU A 78 4.03 7.25 -3.11
N TYR A 79 5.12 8.01 -3.11
CA TYR A 79 5.68 8.62 -1.90
C TYR A 79 4.68 9.55 -1.20
N ARG A 80 4.00 10.42 -1.97
CA ARG A 80 2.95 11.30 -1.44
C ARG A 80 1.79 10.52 -0.83
N ALA A 81 1.33 9.48 -1.53
CA ALA A 81 0.25 8.61 -1.05
C ALA A 81 0.63 7.91 0.26
N SER A 82 1.82 7.31 0.33
CA SER A 82 2.33 6.66 1.55
C SER A 82 2.37 7.62 2.75
N ARG A 83 2.88 8.85 2.54
CA ARG A 83 2.89 9.88 3.59
C ARG A 83 1.49 10.34 4.00
N ALA A 84 0.56 10.45 3.05
CA ALA A 84 -0.81 10.84 3.32
C ALA A 84 -1.53 9.77 4.16
N VAL A 85 -1.39 8.49 3.81
CA VAL A 85 -1.91 7.35 4.58
C VAL A 85 -1.36 7.35 6.00
N THR A 86 -0.04 7.44 6.16
CA THR A 86 0.61 7.48 7.49
C THR A 86 0.08 8.64 8.34
N ARG A 87 -0.15 9.79 7.73
CA ARG A 87 -0.69 10.98 8.40
C ARG A 87 -2.16 10.81 8.79
N ALA A 88 -2.96 10.17 7.93
CA ALA A 88 -4.37 9.90 8.19
C ALA A 88 -4.56 8.91 9.36
N TYR A 89 -3.66 7.95 9.51
CA TYR A 89 -3.66 7.02 10.66
C TYR A 89 -3.30 7.69 11.98
N ARG A 90 -2.52 8.78 11.96
CA ARG A 90 -1.98 9.40 13.18
C ARG A 90 -3.03 9.70 14.26
N PRO A 91 -4.11 10.47 13.98
CA PRO A 91 -5.12 10.77 15.00
C PRO A 91 -5.88 9.52 15.49
N LEU A 92 -5.98 8.48 14.64
CA LEU A 92 -6.64 7.23 15.00
C LEU A 92 -5.77 6.38 15.95
N LEU A 93 -4.46 6.41 15.77
CA LEU A 93 -3.48 5.64 16.53
C LEU A 93 -3.06 6.34 17.82
N GLU A 94 -3.09 7.68 17.88
CA GLU A 94 -2.83 8.44 19.10
C GLU A 94 -3.75 8.02 20.25
N GLY A 95 -5.01 7.67 19.94
CA GLY A 95 -5.97 7.19 20.93
C GLY A 95 -5.62 5.84 21.57
N ILE A 96 -4.75 5.07 20.95
CA ILE A 96 -4.27 3.77 21.44
C ILE A 96 -2.76 3.74 21.72
N GLY A 97 -2.11 4.91 21.69
CA GLY A 97 -0.69 5.08 22.05
C GLY A 97 0.31 4.47 21.06
N LEU A 98 -0.06 4.31 19.78
CA LEU A 98 0.80 3.73 18.75
C LEU A 98 1.15 4.73 17.66
N THR A 99 2.36 4.59 17.10
CA THR A 99 2.72 5.15 15.80
C THR A 99 2.34 4.16 14.68
N TYR A 100 2.26 4.63 13.43
CA TYR A 100 1.93 3.74 12.31
C TYR A 100 2.90 2.55 12.15
N PRO A 101 4.25 2.73 12.21
CA PRO A 101 5.15 1.58 12.17
C PRO A 101 4.96 0.61 13.35
N GLN A 102 4.66 1.10 14.56
CA GLN A 102 4.36 0.26 15.71
C GLN A 102 3.06 -0.52 15.51
N TYR A 103 2.04 0.10 14.94
CA TYR A 103 0.79 -0.56 14.57
C TYR A 103 1.01 -1.70 13.58
N LEU A 104 1.85 -1.49 12.56
CA LEU A 104 2.20 -2.57 11.61
C LEU A 104 2.88 -3.75 12.30
N ALA A 105 3.80 -3.49 13.24
CA ALA A 105 4.43 -4.56 14.02
C ALA A 105 3.41 -5.29 14.91
N MET A 106 2.48 -4.57 15.52
CA MET A 106 1.40 -5.17 16.29
C MET A 106 0.45 -6.01 15.42
N LEU A 107 0.17 -5.60 14.18
CA LEU A 107 -0.61 -6.42 13.24
C LEU A 107 0.05 -7.78 12.96
N VAL A 108 1.37 -7.81 12.81
CA VAL A 108 2.13 -9.07 12.66
C VAL A 108 1.98 -9.95 13.90
N LEU A 109 2.12 -9.36 15.09
CA LEU A 109 2.04 -10.08 16.36
C LEU A 109 0.61 -10.54 16.68
N TRP A 110 -0.41 -9.75 16.36
CA TRP A 110 -1.83 -10.13 16.57
C TRP A 110 -2.30 -11.24 15.63
N HIS A 111 -1.63 -11.40 14.51
CA HIS A 111 -1.93 -12.47 13.55
C HIS A 111 -1.26 -13.80 13.93
N ALA A 112 -0.17 -13.74 14.69
CA ALA A 112 0.58 -14.93 15.10
C ALA A 112 -0.12 -15.66 16.25
N GLU A 113 -0.07 -16.99 16.24
CA GLU A 113 -0.63 -17.84 17.30
C GLU A 113 0.30 -17.97 18.53
N GLY A 114 1.54 -17.43 18.46
CA GLY A 114 2.53 -17.53 19.51
C GLY A 114 3.65 -16.51 19.37
N PRO A 115 4.79 -16.75 20.07
CA PRO A 115 5.97 -15.90 19.98
C PRO A 115 6.53 -15.82 18.56
N VAL A 116 6.94 -14.63 18.12
CA VAL A 116 7.48 -14.37 16.77
C VAL A 116 8.95 -13.97 16.85
N GLY A 117 9.78 -14.52 16.00
CA GLY A 117 11.19 -14.13 15.91
C GLY A 117 11.34 -12.68 15.42
N VAL A 118 12.33 -11.96 15.93
CA VAL A 118 12.61 -10.57 15.51
C VAL A 118 12.85 -10.51 14.00
N ASN A 119 13.62 -11.45 13.46
CA ASN A 119 13.91 -11.50 12.02
C ASN A 119 12.64 -11.75 11.18
N ASP A 120 11.71 -12.58 11.68
CA ASP A 120 10.46 -12.87 10.98
C ASP A 120 9.58 -11.61 10.89
N ILE A 121 9.56 -10.78 11.95
CA ILE A 121 8.89 -9.48 11.95
C ILE A 121 9.55 -8.55 10.94
N GLY A 122 10.89 -8.49 10.93
CA GLY A 122 11.65 -7.66 9.99
C GLY A 122 11.35 -8.04 8.54
N THR A 123 11.43 -9.33 8.21
CA THR A 123 11.10 -9.84 6.87
C THR A 123 9.68 -9.48 6.45
N ARG A 124 8.70 -9.68 7.35
CA ARG A 124 7.29 -9.42 7.03
C ARG A 124 6.97 -7.93 6.86
N LEU A 125 7.73 -7.05 7.51
CA LEU A 125 7.56 -5.59 7.42
C LEU A 125 8.53 -4.94 6.42
N HIS A 126 9.42 -5.71 5.79
CA HIS A 126 10.50 -5.22 4.93
C HIS A 126 11.35 -4.15 5.66
N LEU A 127 11.69 -4.42 6.95
CA LEU A 127 12.48 -3.54 7.79
C LEU A 127 13.81 -4.17 8.16
N ASP A 128 14.87 -3.38 8.06
CA ASP A 128 16.19 -3.73 8.58
C ASP A 128 16.21 -3.73 10.12
N SER A 129 17.23 -4.40 10.68
CA SER A 129 17.38 -4.54 12.13
C SER A 129 17.62 -3.21 12.85
N GLY A 130 18.23 -2.22 12.16
CA GLY A 130 18.50 -0.88 12.71
C GLY A 130 17.20 -0.10 12.93
N THR A 131 16.23 -0.27 12.04
CA THR A 131 14.89 0.34 12.13
C THR A 131 13.98 -0.43 13.08
N LEU A 132 14.02 -1.77 13.02
CA LEU A 132 13.12 -2.65 13.80
C LEU A 132 13.43 -2.64 15.30
N THR A 133 14.72 -2.67 15.67
CA THR A 133 15.14 -2.75 17.09
C THR A 133 14.62 -1.61 17.96
N PRO A 134 14.78 -0.31 17.58
CA PRO A 134 14.23 0.78 18.38
C PRO A 134 12.70 0.81 18.37
N LEU A 135 12.06 0.32 17.31
CA LEU A 135 10.61 0.19 17.24
C LEU A 135 10.08 -0.81 18.28
N LEU A 136 10.64 -2.01 18.31
CA LEU A 136 10.28 -3.05 19.28
C LEU A 136 10.58 -2.64 20.72
N ARG A 137 11.70 -1.92 20.94
CA ARG A 137 12.01 -1.39 22.26
C ARG A 137 10.92 -0.46 22.79
N ARG A 138 10.43 0.47 21.95
CA ARG A 138 9.34 1.37 22.34
C ARG A 138 8.04 0.64 22.64
N LEU A 139 7.73 -0.45 21.92
CA LEU A 139 6.56 -1.29 22.21
C LEU A 139 6.71 -2.05 23.54
N GLU A 140 7.93 -2.48 23.87
CA GLU A 140 8.25 -3.11 25.16
C GLU A 140 8.16 -2.08 26.29
N ASP A 141 8.75 -0.90 26.13
CA ASP A 141 8.68 0.20 27.10
C ASP A 141 7.23 0.66 27.36
N ALA A 142 6.36 0.55 26.34
CA ALA A 142 4.92 0.80 26.45
C ALA A 142 4.13 -0.37 27.07
N GLY A 143 4.78 -1.50 27.37
CA GLY A 143 4.17 -2.65 28.02
C GLY A 143 3.27 -3.51 27.10
N PHE A 144 3.38 -3.38 25.78
CA PHE A 144 2.58 -4.16 24.82
C PHE A 144 3.21 -5.49 24.44
N ILE A 145 4.52 -5.59 24.52
CA ILE A 145 5.28 -6.80 24.17
C ILE A 145 6.33 -7.10 25.25
N THR A 146 6.84 -8.34 25.23
CA THR A 146 8.05 -8.77 25.93
C THR A 146 9.04 -9.31 24.92
N ARG A 147 10.34 -9.15 25.21
CA ARG A 147 11.45 -9.69 24.44
C ARG A 147 12.20 -10.71 25.27
N ALA A 148 12.37 -11.91 24.73
CA ALA A 148 13.10 -12.98 25.37
C ALA A 148 14.06 -13.66 24.38
N TRP A 149 14.97 -14.46 24.89
CA TRP A 149 15.69 -15.40 24.07
C TRP A 149 14.82 -16.64 23.83
N SER A 150 14.94 -17.24 22.65
CA SER A 150 14.26 -18.49 22.37
C SER A 150 14.83 -19.60 23.27
N ASN A 151 13.98 -20.47 23.77
CA ASN A 151 14.39 -21.65 24.49
C ASN A 151 15.07 -22.69 23.59
N ASP A 152 14.74 -22.69 22.30
CA ASP A 152 15.24 -23.65 21.32
C ASP A 152 16.54 -23.19 20.65
N ASP A 153 16.79 -21.86 20.62
CA ASP A 153 17.98 -21.25 20.01
C ASP A 153 18.35 -19.96 20.76
N GLU A 154 19.37 -20.00 21.58
CA GLU A 154 19.87 -18.86 22.38
C GLU A 154 20.39 -17.69 21.54
N ARG A 155 20.52 -17.85 20.22
CA ARG A 155 20.88 -16.77 19.28
C ARG A 155 19.66 -16.02 18.75
N ARG A 156 18.47 -16.58 18.97
CA ARG A 156 17.23 -16.05 18.41
C ARG A 156 16.45 -15.31 19.48
N ARG A 157 16.17 -14.02 19.21
CA ARG A 157 15.24 -13.24 20.04
C ARG A 157 13.83 -13.43 19.55
N ILE A 158 12.91 -13.66 20.48
CA ILE A 158 11.49 -13.80 20.26
C ILE A 158 10.71 -12.68 20.94
N ILE A 159 9.60 -12.32 20.34
CA ILE A 159 8.67 -11.29 20.78
C ILE A 159 7.35 -11.97 21.13
N SER A 160 6.82 -11.64 22.29
CA SER A 160 5.51 -12.13 22.75
C SER A 160 4.62 -10.94 23.12
N LEU A 161 3.31 -11.07 22.86
CA LEU A 161 2.34 -10.10 23.35
C LEU A 161 2.15 -10.22 24.86
N THR A 162 2.08 -9.10 25.53
CA THR A 162 1.56 -9.01 26.91
C THR A 162 0.02 -9.05 26.91
N ASP A 163 -0.60 -9.11 28.08
CA ASP A 163 -2.07 -8.96 28.20
C ASP A 163 -2.53 -7.58 27.72
N GLY A 164 -1.74 -6.52 27.98
CA GLY A 164 -1.95 -5.19 27.45
C GLY A 164 -1.91 -5.18 25.92
N GLY A 165 -0.89 -5.81 25.33
CA GLY A 165 -0.76 -5.94 23.87
C GLY A 165 -1.91 -6.73 23.23
N ARG A 166 -2.42 -7.78 23.89
CA ARG A 166 -3.58 -8.54 23.43
C ARG A 166 -4.87 -7.72 23.52
N SER A 167 -5.07 -7.02 24.61
CA SER A 167 -6.26 -6.15 24.81
C SER A 167 -6.30 -5.01 23.79
N LEU A 168 -5.16 -4.47 23.41
CA LEU A 168 -5.04 -3.39 22.43
C LEU A 168 -5.59 -3.77 21.05
N ARG A 169 -5.60 -5.07 20.70
CA ARG A 169 -6.20 -5.58 19.46
C ARG A 169 -7.67 -5.18 19.33
N HIS A 170 -8.43 -5.23 20.43
CA HIS A 170 -9.84 -4.85 20.42
C HIS A 170 -10.04 -3.35 20.16
N GLN A 171 -9.13 -2.51 20.66
CA GLN A 171 -9.16 -1.06 20.42
C GLN A 171 -8.73 -0.70 19.00
N ALA A 172 -7.85 -1.52 18.41
CA ALA A 172 -7.40 -1.36 17.04
C ALA A 172 -8.39 -1.88 15.99
N ALA A 173 -9.39 -2.67 16.41
CA ALA A 173 -10.43 -3.15 15.51
C ALA A 173 -11.18 -1.98 14.88
N GLY A 174 -11.43 -2.05 13.57
CA GLY A 174 -12.12 -1.01 12.80
C GLY A 174 -11.27 0.22 12.44
N LEU A 175 -9.98 0.30 12.81
CA LEU A 175 -9.11 1.41 12.39
C LEU A 175 -8.93 1.48 10.86
N PRO A 176 -8.72 0.36 10.13
CA PRO A 176 -8.60 0.40 8.68
C PRO A 176 -9.86 0.94 8.00
N GLU A 177 -11.04 0.53 8.45
CA GLU A 177 -12.32 0.99 7.92
C GLU A 177 -12.51 2.49 8.19
N ARG A 178 -12.19 2.95 9.38
CA ARG A 178 -12.26 4.37 9.75
C ARG A 178 -11.29 5.22 8.94
N MET A 179 -10.09 4.72 8.65
CA MET A 179 -9.11 5.39 7.81
C MET A 179 -9.60 5.50 6.37
N LEU A 180 -10.26 4.46 5.86
CA LEU A 180 -10.78 4.42 4.48
C LEU A 180 -12.12 5.16 4.33
N ALA A 181 -12.88 5.40 5.40
CA ALA A 181 -14.21 6.01 5.35
C ALA A 181 -14.29 7.33 4.55
N PRO A 182 -13.27 8.23 4.56
CA PRO A 182 -13.29 9.44 3.74
C PRO A 182 -13.09 9.18 2.23
N TYR A 183 -12.71 7.96 1.83
CA TYR A 183 -12.42 7.59 0.44
C TYR A 183 -13.52 6.67 -0.08
N PRO A 184 -14.50 7.19 -0.85
CA PRO A 184 -15.61 6.40 -1.37
C PRO A 184 -15.16 5.53 -2.56
N THR A 185 -14.09 4.77 -2.38
CA THR A 185 -13.56 3.88 -3.41
C THR A 185 -14.14 2.49 -3.25
N PRO A 186 -14.70 1.89 -4.30
CA PRO A 186 -15.23 0.54 -4.24
C PRO A 186 -14.16 -0.47 -3.76
N PRO A 187 -14.52 -1.46 -2.92
CA PRO A 187 -13.58 -2.46 -2.40
C PRO A 187 -12.79 -3.19 -3.50
N GLN A 188 -13.40 -3.40 -4.66
CA GLN A 188 -12.76 -4.04 -5.82
C GLN A 188 -11.62 -3.19 -6.39
N GLU A 189 -11.80 -1.88 -6.49
CA GLU A 189 -10.75 -0.96 -6.96
C GLU A 189 -9.59 -0.89 -5.96
N LEU A 190 -9.89 -0.85 -4.66
CA LEU A 190 -8.86 -0.92 -3.61
C LEU A 190 -8.06 -2.23 -3.69
N ALA A 191 -8.73 -3.36 -3.95
CA ALA A 191 -8.07 -4.64 -4.11
C ALA A 191 -7.14 -4.67 -5.34
N GLN A 192 -7.56 -4.06 -6.45
CA GLN A 192 -6.74 -3.94 -7.67
C GLN A 192 -5.51 -3.07 -7.44
N VAL A 193 -5.69 -1.92 -6.78
CA VAL A 193 -4.57 -1.03 -6.43
C VAL A 193 -3.60 -1.75 -5.49
N LYS A 194 -4.12 -2.46 -4.47
CA LYS A 194 -3.27 -3.26 -3.57
C LYS A 194 -2.47 -4.29 -4.33
N ALA A 195 -3.11 -5.08 -5.20
CA ALA A 195 -2.44 -6.12 -5.99
C ALA A 195 -1.33 -5.53 -6.88
N PHE A 196 -1.59 -4.39 -7.52
CA PHE A 196 -0.58 -3.68 -8.32
C PHE A 196 0.62 -3.23 -7.48
N LEU A 197 0.39 -2.69 -6.28
CA LEU A 197 1.46 -2.23 -5.38
C LEU A 197 2.29 -3.40 -4.83
N ASP A 198 1.63 -4.51 -4.50
CA ASP A 198 2.30 -5.73 -4.02
C ASP A 198 3.20 -6.32 -5.13
N ASP A 199 2.70 -6.39 -6.38
CA ASP A 199 3.47 -6.86 -7.54
C ASP A 199 4.65 -5.93 -7.84
N LEU A 200 4.43 -4.62 -7.85
CA LEU A 200 5.48 -3.63 -8.03
C LEU A 200 6.59 -3.78 -6.99
N ALA A 201 6.23 -3.95 -5.71
CA ALA A 201 7.20 -4.14 -4.64
C ALA A 201 8.04 -5.40 -4.88
N THR A 202 7.38 -6.52 -5.23
CA THR A 202 8.05 -7.80 -5.52
C THR A 202 9.01 -7.72 -6.71
N GLN A 203 8.68 -6.94 -7.74
CA GLN A 203 9.55 -6.78 -8.92
C GLN A 203 10.76 -5.88 -8.68
N LEU A 204 10.72 -5.03 -7.65
CA LEU A 204 11.80 -4.09 -7.31
C LEU A 204 12.74 -4.60 -6.22
N GLU A 205 12.43 -5.72 -5.55
CA GLU A 205 13.28 -6.41 -4.57
C GLU A 205 14.25 -7.39 -5.25
#